data_1358d2d470a79fd59f20c1b982956190
#
_entry.id   1358d2d470a79fd59f20c1b982956190
#
_cell.length_a   1.000
_cell.length_b   1.000
_cell.length_c   1.000
_cell.angle_alpha   90.00
_cell.angle_beta   90.00
_cell.angle_gamma   90.00
#
_symmetry.space_group_name_H-M   'P 1'
#
loop_
_entity.id
_entity.type
_entity.pdbx_description
1 polymer ?
#
loop_
_entity_poly.entity_id
_entity_poly.type
_entity_poly.pdbx_seq_one_letter_code
_entity_poly.pdbx_strand_id
1 'polypeptide(L)'
;VYIHAPAAADDGSTFAAVVNDELGLALVVEFSARELPYLMEWKSMASGDYVVGLEPANSSVHGRGYHEQRGDLHHLPAQASETKHLRFTVLNAPEDISALRRRRDDLLASARRVRGGADRLALP
;
A
#
# COMPACT_ATOMS: atom_id res chain seq x y z
N VAL A 1 -8.48 3.64 -11.16
CA VAL A 1 -8.02 3.45 -9.79
C VAL A 1 -8.00 1.99 -9.46
N TYR A 2 -6.92 1.52 -8.86
CA TYR A 2 -6.78 0.15 -8.36
C TYR A 2 -6.76 0.19 -6.84
N ILE A 3 -7.39 -0.79 -6.20
CA ILE A 3 -7.38 -0.94 -4.75
C ILE A 3 -6.60 -2.20 -4.42
N HIS A 4 -5.52 -2.04 -3.67
CA HIS A 4 -4.65 -3.13 -3.26
C HIS A 4 -4.84 -3.44 -1.77
N ALA A 5 -4.78 -4.72 -1.42
CA ALA A 5 -4.55 -5.17 -0.05
C ALA A 5 -3.05 -5.42 0.09
N PRO A 6 -2.29 -4.51 0.70
CA PRO A 6 -0.85 -4.63 0.76
C PRO A 6 -0.44 -5.85 1.59
N ALA A 7 0.56 -6.59 1.11
CA ALA A 7 1.24 -7.57 1.94
C ALA A 7 2.03 -6.82 3.02
N ALA A 8 1.92 -7.26 4.26
CA ALA A 8 2.58 -6.63 5.39
C ALA A 8 3.34 -7.66 6.24
N ALA A 9 4.38 -7.22 6.91
CA ALA A 9 5.07 -8.01 7.92
C ALA A 9 4.21 -8.14 9.19
N ASP A 10 4.63 -8.99 10.13
CA ASP A 10 3.88 -9.27 11.36
C ASP A 10 3.64 -8.03 12.22
N ASP A 11 4.55 -7.05 12.17
CA ASP A 11 4.40 -5.75 12.84
C ASP A 11 3.47 -4.77 12.10
N GLY A 12 3.00 -5.14 10.90
CA GLY A 12 2.16 -4.32 10.02
C GLY A 12 2.96 -3.46 9.03
N SER A 13 4.29 -3.48 9.08
CA SER A 13 5.10 -2.69 8.16
C SER A 13 4.97 -3.18 6.72
N THR A 14 4.86 -2.25 5.79
CA THR A 14 4.73 -2.51 4.35
C THR A 14 5.27 -1.34 3.54
N PHE A 15 5.28 -1.49 2.24
CA PHE A 15 5.66 -0.41 1.32
C PHE A 15 5.03 -0.58 -0.05
N ALA A 16 4.98 0.53 -0.78
CA ALA A 16 4.75 0.57 -2.21
C ALA A 16 5.90 1.32 -2.89
N ALA A 17 6.18 1.03 -4.14
CA ALA A 17 7.26 1.70 -4.85
C ALA A 17 6.96 1.84 -6.34
N VAL A 18 7.46 2.94 -6.91
CA VAL A 18 7.62 3.10 -8.36
C VAL A 18 9.09 2.96 -8.69
N VAL A 19 9.41 2.09 -9.64
CA VAL A 19 10.78 1.85 -10.09
C VAL A 19 10.87 2.15 -11.58
N ASN A 20 11.84 2.95 -11.97
CA ASN A 20 12.21 3.20 -13.35
C ASN A 20 13.62 2.67 -13.58
N ASP A 21 13.73 1.55 -14.28
CA ASP A 21 15.00 0.89 -14.54
C ASP A 21 15.87 1.65 -15.54
N GLU A 22 15.27 2.38 -16.47
CA GLU A 22 16.02 3.17 -17.45
C GLU A 22 16.74 4.36 -16.79
N LEU A 23 16.07 4.99 -15.82
CA LEU A 23 16.64 6.09 -15.05
C LEU A 23 17.47 5.61 -13.85
N GLY A 24 17.39 4.33 -13.48
CA GLY A 24 18.01 3.79 -12.28
C GLY A 24 17.47 4.45 -11.00
N LEU A 25 16.18 4.77 -10.97
CA LEU A 25 15.53 5.46 -9.86
C LEU A 25 14.35 4.68 -9.30
N ALA A 26 14.16 4.77 -7.99
CA ALA A 26 12.93 4.32 -7.35
C ALA A 26 12.45 5.34 -6.30
N LEU A 27 11.13 5.51 -6.21
CA LEU A 27 10.47 6.18 -5.10
C LEU A 27 9.75 5.11 -4.27
N VAL A 28 10.05 5.07 -2.98
CA VAL A 28 9.47 4.12 -2.02
C VAL A 28 8.61 4.89 -1.02
N VAL A 29 7.40 4.40 -0.78
CA VAL A 29 6.49 4.89 0.26
C VAL A 29 6.32 3.77 1.27
N GLU A 30 6.87 3.92 2.46
CA GLU A 30 6.74 2.98 3.58
C GLU A 30 5.65 3.45 4.53
N PHE A 31 4.83 2.51 5.01
CA PHE A 31 3.71 2.79 5.91
C PHE A 31 3.33 1.56 6.73
N SER A 32 2.42 1.72 7.67
CA SER A 32 1.84 0.60 8.42
C SER A 32 0.46 0.25 7.85
N ALA A 33 0.28 -1.00 7.42
CA ALA A 33 -1.02 -1.52 6.99
C ALA A 33 -2.04 -1.60 8.15
N ARG A 34 -1.60 -1.48 9.42
CA ARG A 34 -2.49 -1.34 10.58
C ARG A 34 -3.06 0.07 10.69
N GLU A 35 -2.28 1.09 10.29
CA GLU A 35 -2.71 2.49 10.30
C GLU A 35 -3.46 2.85 9.02
N LEU A 36 -3.01 2.31 7.88
CA LEU A 36 -3.49 2.60 6.53
C LEU A 36 -3.71 1.26 5.79
N PRO A 37 -4.85 0.59 6.02
CA PRO A 37 -5.08 -0.78 5.52
C PRO A 37 -5.31 -0.87 4.01
N TYR A 38 -5.57 0.24 3.35
CA TYR A 38 -5.77 0.32 1.91
C TYR A 38 -4.56 0.98 1.23
N LEU A 39 -4.21 0.47 0.06
CA LEU A 39 -3.32 1.14 -0.86
C LEU A 39 -4.07 1.32 -2.17
N MET A 40 -4.32 2.54 -2.55
CA MET A 40 -4.90 2.85 -3.85
C MET A 40 -3.79 3.26 -4.81
N GLU A 41 -3.91 2.82 -6.04
CA GLU A 41 -3.07 3.23 -7.15
C GLU A 41 -3.93 3.94 -8.19
N TRP A 42 -3.63 5.17 -8.44
CA TRP A 42 -4.19 5.92 -9.56
C TRP A 42 -3.11 6.18 -10.59
N LYS A 43 -3.43 6.03 -11.85
CA LYS A 43 -2.49 6.36 -12.92
C LYS A 43 -3.21 6.91 -14.15
N SER A 44 -2.57 7.86 -14.80
CA SER A 44 -2.90 8.35 -16.13
C SER A 44 -1.69 8.20 -17.04
N MET A 45 -1.88 7.43 -18.10
CA MET A 45 -0.84 7.16 -19.10
C MET A 45 -1.11 7.95 -20.39
N ALA A 46 -2.01 8.94 -20.34
CA ALA A 46 -2.31 9.80 -21.47
C ALA A 46 -1.10 10.67 -21.83
N SER A 47 -0.97 11.01 -23.11
CA SER A 47 0.06 11.94 -23.57
C SER A 47 -0.06 13.28 -22.84
N GLY A 48 1.03 13.70 -22.20
CA GLY A 48 1.08 14.94 -21.44
C GLY A 48 0.82 14.79 -19.92
N ASP A 49 0.22 13.68 -19.47
CA ASP A 49 -0.04 13.44 -18.04
C ASP A 49 1.05 12.59 -17.40
N TYR A 50 1.18 11.36 -17.80
CA TYR A 50 2.19 10.40 -17.36
C TYR A 50 2.43 10.40 -15.85
N VAL A 51 1.38 10.13 -15.08
CA VAL A 51 1.40 10.22 -13.62
C VAL A 51 0.94 8.92 -12.97
N VAL A 52 1.53 8.60 -11.82
CA VAL A 52 1.06 7.55 -10.91
C VAL A 52 0.97 8.10 -9.49
N GLY A 53 -0.17 7.86 -8.83
CA GLY A 53 -0.37 8.12 -7.41
C GLY A 53 -0.28 6.81 -6.63
N LEU A 54 0.50 6.78 -5.57
CA LEU A 54 0.52 5.71 -4.57
C LEU A 54 -0.09 6.28 -3.29
N GLU A 55 -1.26 5.77 -2.92
CA GLU A 55 -2.14 6.41 -1.94
C GLU A 55 -2.48 5.45 -0.78
N PRO A 56 -1.56 5.28 0.20
CA PRO A 56 -1.92 4.60 1.44
C PRO A 56 -3.03 5.36 2.16
N ALA A 57 -4.11 4.66 2.55
CA ALA A 57 -5.31 5.28 3.11
C ALA A 57 -5.98 4.40 4.17
N ASN A 58 -6.78 5.02 5.02
CA ASN A 58 -7.63 4.33 6.00
C ASN A 58 -9.06 4.07 5.49
N SER A 59 -9.33 4.41 4.22
CA SER A 59 -10.62 4.21 3.55
C SER A 59 -10.38 3.97 2.07
N SER A 60 -11.36 3.43 1.34
CA SER A 60 -11.27 3.21 -0.09
C SER A 60 -12.08 4.26 -0.89
N VAL A 61 -11.95 4.23 -2.22
CA VAL A 61 -12.68 5.11 -3.14
C VAL A 61 -14.19 4.81 -3.20
N HIS A 62 -14.69 3.74 -2.59
CA HIS A 62 -16.11 3.40 -2.60
C HIS A 62 -16.97 4.36 -1.77
N GLY A 63 -16.35 5.18 -0.92
CA GLY A 63 -17.01 6.23 -0.17
C GLY A 63 -17.62 5.76 1.15
N ARG A 64 -18.09 6.74 1.93
CA ARG A 64 -18.56 6.55 3.30
C ARG A 64 -19.70 5.55 3.41
N GLY A 65 -20.74 5.66 2.59
CA GLY A 65 -21.91 4.79 2.66
C GLY A 65 -21.58 3.32 2.44
N TYR A 66 -20.63 3.01 1.59
CA TYR A 66 -20.13 1.65 1.39
C TYR A 66 -19.47 1.10 2.65
N HIS A 67 -18.58 1.86 3.26
CA HIS A 67 -17.88 1.45 4.48
C HIS A 67 -18.80 1.37 5.70
N GLU A 68 -19.81 2.25 5.77
CA GLU A 68 -20.83 2.22 6.81
C GLU A 68 -21.66 0.93 6.75
N GLN A 69 -22.11 0.52 5.56
CA GLN A 69 -22.85 -0.73 5.35
C GLN A 69 -22.02 -1.98 5.70
N ARG A 70 -20.71 -1.92 5.52
CA ARG A 70 -19.79 -3.00 5.87
C ARG A 70 -19.38 -3.01 7.34
N GLY A 71 -19.65 -1.95 8.07
CA GLY A 71 -19.22 -1.79 9.46
C GLY A 71 -17.71 -1.56 9.63
N ASP A 72 -17.01 -1.15 8.56
CA ASP A 72 -15.57 -0.87 8.55
C ASP A 72 -15.24 0.62 8.33
N LEU A 73 -16.27 1.50 8.47
CA LEU A 73 -16.07 2.94 8.42
C LEU A 73 -15.28 3.40 9.65
N HIS A 74 -14.13 4.01 9.40
CA HIS A 74 -13.32 4.59 10.47
C HIS A 74 -13.95 5.86 11.01
N HIS A 75 -14.15 5.92 12.32
CA HIS A 75 -14.71 7.08 13.01
C HIS A 75 -13.67 7.71 13.93
N LEU A 76 -13.43 9.01 13.76
CA LEU A 76 -12.64 9.80 14.68
C LEU A 76 -13.60 10.51 15.66
N PRO A 77 -13.54 10.23 16.97
CA PRO A 77 -14.40 10.91 17.96
C PRO A 77 -14.17 12.42 17.98
N ALA A 78 -15.16 13.17 18.45
CA ALA A 78 -15.04 14.61 18.58
C ALA A 78 -13.82 14.98 19.46
N GLN A 79 -13.04 15.96 19.02
CA GLN A 79 -11.82 16.44 19.67
C GLN A 79 -10.68 15.40 19.78
N ALA A 80 -10.81 14.22 19.20
CA ALA A 80 -9.73 13.25 19.09
C ALA A 80 -8.78 13.60 17.94
N SER A 81 -7.53 13.16 18.05
CA SER A 81 -6.53 13.23 17.01
C SER A 81 -5.95 11.85 16.71
N GLU A 82 -5.55 11.63 15.49
CA GLU A 82 -4.91 10.40 15.05
C GLU A 82 -3.68 10.74 14.23
N THR A 83 -2.59 10.03 14.47
CA THR A 83 -1.34 10.21 13.73
C THR A 83 -1.11 9.03 12.83
N LYS A 84 -0.73 9.30 11.58
CA LYS A 84 -0.31 8.30 10.59
C LYS A 84 1.14 8.57 10.19
N HIS A 85 1.90 7.51 9.98
CA HIS A 85 3.31 7.61 9.68
C HIS A 85 3.59 7.11 8.26
N LEU A 86 4.22 7.97 7.47
CA LEU A 86 4.71 7.62 6.15
C LEU A 86 6.19 8.02 6.04
N ARG A 87 6.97 7.20 5.36
CA ARG A 87 8.34 7.53 4.99
C ARG A 87 8.49 7.46 3.48
N PHE A 88 9.06 8.52 2.91
CA PHE A 88 9.39 8.59 1.49
C PHE A 88 10.89 8.47 1.32
N THR A 89 11.33 7.56 0.45
CA THR A 89 12.74 7.34 0.16
C THR A 89 12.96 7.31 -1.34
N VAL A 90 13.95 8.05 -1.82
CA VAL A 90 14.41 7.97 -3.20
C VAL A 90 15.66 7.10 -3.24
N LEU A 91 15.65 6.06 -4.07
CA LEU A 91 16.79 5.19 -4.31
C LEU A 91 17.34 5.46 -5.71
N ASN A 92 18.66 5.62 -5.81
CA ASN A 92 19.37 5.86 -7.06
C ASN A 92 20.61 4.96 -7.24
N ALA A 93 20.81 4.01 -6.34
CA ALA A 93 21.86 3.01 -6.45
C ALA A 93 21.27 1.66 -6.89
N PRO A 94 21.86 0.98 -7.88
CA PRO A 94 21.36 -0.31 -8.39
C PRO A 94 21.25 -1.39 -7.31
N GLU A 95 22.18 -1.41 -6.35
CA GLU A 95 22.19 -2.31 -5.23
C GLU A 95 21.00 -2.10 -4.29
N ASP A 96 20.59 -0.84 -4.03
CA ASP A 96 19.44 -0.50 -3.20
C ASP A 96 18.12 -0.89 -3.89
N ILE A 97 18.01 -0.65 -5.19
CA ILE A 97 16.86 -1.08 -6.00
C ILE A 97 16.74 -2.61 -6.00
N SER A 98 17.89 -3.30 -6.10
CA SER A 98 17.94 -4.76 -6.03
C SER A 98 17.54 -5.26 -4.64
N ALA A 99 17.97 -4.59 -3.58
CA ALA A 99 17.57 -4.90 -2.19
C ALA A 99 16.07 -4.67 -1.97
N LEU A 100 15.51 -3.59 -2.52
CA LEU A 100 14.07 -3.32 -2.49
C LEU A 100 13.25 -4.45 -3.13
N ARG A 101 13.71 -4.98 -4.27
CA ARG A 101 13.06 -6.10 -4.95
C ARG A 101 13.10 -7.38 -4.12
N ARG A 102 14.23 -7.69 -3.51
CA ARG A 102 14.33 -8.84 -2.58
C ARG A 102 13.37 -8.68 -1.40
N ARG A 103 13.36 -7.49 -0.77
CA ARG A 103 12.43 -7.19 0.34
C ARG A 103 10.96 -7.38 -0.06
N ARG A 104 10.58 -6.98 -1.28
CA ARG A 104 9.23 -7.23 -1.83
C ARG A 104 8.94 -8.73 -1.92
N ASP A 105 9.87 -9.50 -2.48
CA ASP A 105 9.68 -10.94 -2.70
C ASP A 105 9.55 -11.70 -1.38
N ASP A 106 10.36 -11.34 -0.38
CA ASP A 106 10.30 -11.88 0.98
C ASP A 106 8.97 -11.56 1.66
N LEU A 107 8.50 -10.33 1.54
CA LEU A 107 7.22 -9.89 2.09
C LEU A 107 6.04 -10.63 1.46
N LEU A 108 6.05 -10.79 0.15
CA LEU A 108 5.02 -11.56 -0.58
C LEU A 108 5.06 -13.05 -0.23
N ALA A 109 6.24 -13.63 -0.02
CA ALA A 109 6.38 -15.02 0.38
C ALA A 109 5.83 -15.27 1.78
N SER A 110 6.09 -14.36 2.74
CA SER A 110 5.54 -14.45 4.10
C SER A 110 4.02 -14.31 4.11
N ALA A 111 3.47 -13.34 3.40
CA ALA A 111 2.03 -13.13 3.29
C ALA A 111 1.27 -14.32 2.65
N ARG A 112 1.89 -15.01 1.69
CA ARG A 112 1.32 -16.24 1.11
C ARG A 112 1.28 -17.39 2.11
N ARG A 113 2.27 -17.53 2.99
CA ARG A 113 2.29 -18.56 4.04
C ARG A 113 1.16 -18.37 5.04
N VAL A 114 0.89 -17.13 5.45
CA VAL A 114 -0.21 -16.79 6.36
C VAL A 114 -1.57 -17.10 5.73
N ARG A 115 -1.78 -16.76 4.45
CA ARG A 115 -3.03 -17.07 3.72
C ARG A 115 -3.22 -18.56 3.41
N GLY A 116 -2.16 -19.33 3.28
CA GLY A 116 -2.22 -20.79 3.07
C GLY A 116 -2.62 -21.58 4.33
N GLY A 117 -2.60 -20.95 5.51
CA GLY A 117 -3.02 -21.54 6.79
C GLY A 117 -4.40 -21.11 7.27
N ALA A 118 -5.03 -20.12 6.63
CA ALA A 118 -6.37 -19.63 6.96
C ALA A 118 -7.29 -19.75 5.74
N ASP A 119 -8.37 -20.45 5.93
CA ASP A 119 -9.44 -20.76 4.98
C ASP A 119 -9.79 -19.66 3.98
N ARG A 120 -10.10 -20.13 2.77
CA ARG A 120 -10.68 -19.41 1.64
C ARG A 120 -11.84 -18.51 2.08
N LEU A 121 -11.63 -17.25 2.26
CA LEU A 121 -12.69 -16.26 2.18
C LEU A 121 -13.02 -16.09 0.69
N ALA A 122 -14.07 -16.78 0.25
CA ALA A 122 -14.68 -16.54 -1.05
C ALA A 122 -15.15 -15.08 -1.08
N LEU A 123 -14.63 -14.32 -2.02
CA LEU A 123 -15.22 -13.04 -2.40
C LEU A 123 -16.55 -13.35 -3.11
N PRO A 124 -17.62 -12.62 -2.79
CA PRO A 124 -18.85 -12.69 -3.55
C PRO A 124 -18.67 -12.14 -4.97
#